data_08a071f9aef410f4cea5ce2ab677d604
#
_entry.id   08a071f9aef410f4cea5ce2ab677d604
#
_cell.length_a   1.000
_cell.length_b   1.000
_cell.length_c   1.000
_cell.angle_alpha   90.00
_cell.angle_beta   90.00
_cell.angle_gamma   90.00
#
_symmetry.space_group_name_H-M   'P 1'
#
loop_
_entity.id
_entity.type
_entity.pdbx_description
1 polymer ?
#
loop_
_entity_poly.entity_id
_entity_poly.type
_entity_poly.pdbx_seq_one_letter_code
_entity_poly.pdbx_strand_id
1 'polypeptide(L)'
;MAISVAARAGAGIDERLAQPQWQGLRVKADSLVNFFQDRLLLVDPRSERGATLFHDYFDCVRVALSLPYDLNDLREEATWNRYLAYMMTYFYVCCDSMPDRTAEAYDNLLARKNFFFLHSGKKMLLATSWQQVAQRLAQHEAAVELNDMKDEFLVVKHGYNEPHSIEVDSLLRAEITQGLADEPLAIDRLYAHDGPLGRLGALLAPELRDVTTLYISGNFMYNQINFGAIPVGGGLTLADKCEVHQVLSTAAVGIASARSGTISSAALFGGIDYESTQSGSEATAVHNVPWNTRRGVPRDLRNGYGPLLHSRAEVLAADSVLTSSHIPTQVFLGSRATEQAVCQLDGRAPSLLHFSTHGFMLAPLYTDSATLALDPCETRYLSALSQSGLLFAGANVTWRGQRHSLRGYDGILTSGELMRMDLSRCRLALLPACRGALGENTNLTGMPFGVAYALKMAGVDQVLCSLWSVDDAATCVYMKHFYHYLTQVGNPAAALKLTVARMKRDGYTSPYYWASFILVE
;
A
#
# COMPACT_ATOMS: atom_id res chain seq x y z
N MET A 1 -33.43 8.48 3.62
CA MET A 1 -33.75 9.68 2.80
C MET A 1 -32.83 10.88 3.08
N ALA A 2 -32.60 11.29 4.33
CA ALA A 2 -31.67 12.40 4.65
C ALA A 2 -30.18 12.08 4.32
N ILE A 3 -29.77 10.84 4.41
CA ILE A 3 -28.40 10.37 4.14
C ILE A 3 -28.11 10.35 2.63
N SER A 4 -29.08 9.99 1.78
CA SER A 4 -28.93 10.00 0.32
C SER A 4 -28.83 11.41 -0.28
N VAL A 5 -29.32 12.43 0.41
CA VAL A 5 -29.22 13.84 -0.01
C VAL A 5 -27.83 14.42 0.29
N ALA A 6 -27.19 14.00 1.38
CA ALA A 6 -25.84 14.45 1.74
C ALA A 6 -24.76 13.92 0.78
N ALA A 7 -24.91 12.72 0.25
CA ALA A 7 -23.97 12.11 -0.71
C ALA A 7 -24.03 12.76 -2.12
N ARG A 8 -25.11 13.46 -2.47
CA ARG A 8 -25.30 14.08 -3.80
C ARG A 8 -24.81 15.51 -3.94
N ALA A 9 -24.41 16.17 -2.86
CA ALA A 9 -24.01 17.57 -2.90
C ALA A 9 -22.48 17.73 -2.78
N GLY A 10 -21.82 17.90 -3.89
CA GLY A 10 -20.37 18.06 -4.04
C GLY A 10 -19.74 19.34 -3.51
N ALA A 11 -20.05 19.79 -2.29
CA ALA A 11 -19.36 20.89 -1.62
C ALA A 11 -18.22 20.35 -0.73
N GLY A 12 -17.12 21.08 -0.65
CA GLY A 12 -15.89 20.67 0.01
C GLY A 12 -16.11 20.13 1.43
N ILE A 13 -15.49 19.02 1.73
CA ILE A 13 -15.61 18.28 2.99
C ILE A 13 -15.24 19.18 4.17
N ASP A 14 -14.21 19.99 4.06
CA ASP A 14 -13.65 20.82 5.16
C ASP A 14 -14.58 21.93 5.68
N GLU A 15 -15.36 22.60 4.81
CA GLU A 15 -16.34 23.61 5.25
C GLU A 15 -17.57 23.02 5.94
N ARG A 16 -17.89 21.76 5.65
CA ARG A 16 -19.00 21.04 6.24
C ARG A 16 -18.66 20.46 7.61
N LEU A 17 -17.39 20.11 7.84
CA LEU A 17 -16.89 19.44 9.03
C LEU A 17 -16.93 20.31 10.28
N ALA A 18 -16.82 21.62 10.12
CA ALA A 18 -16.90 22.60 11.20
C ALA A 18 -18.35 22.83 11.72
N GLN A 19 -19.36 22.21 11.10
CA GLN A 19 -20.77 22.48 11.45
C GLN A 19 -21.32 21.48 12.47
N PRO A 20 -22.01 21.92 13.54
CA PRO A 20 -22.57 21.07 14.62
C PRO A 20 -23.48 19.93 14.13
N GLN A 21 -24.11 20.10 12.98
CA GLN A 21 -25.00 19.10 12.38
C GLN A 21 -24.31 17.78 11.99
N TRP A 22 -22.98 17.80 11.78
CA TRP A 22 -22.23 16.58 11.41
C TRP A 22 -21.94 15.68 12.61
N GLN A 23 -21.79 16.24 13.81
CA GLN A 23 -21.72 15.44 15.04
C GLN A 23 -23.01 14.65 15.26
N GLY A 24 -24.16 15.26 14.96
CA GLY A 24 -25.46 14.59 15.01
C GLY A 24 -25.63 13.49 13.96
N LEU A 25 -25.01 13.63 12.78
CA LEU A 25 -25.01 12.58 11.75
C LEU A 25 -24.12 11.40 12.12
N ARG A 26 -22.99 11.65 12.80
CA ARG A 26 -22.08 10.60 13.31
C ARG A 26 -22.82 9.70 14.31
N VAL A 27 -23.45 10.28 15.32
CA VAL A 27 -24.25 9.55 16.31
C VAL A 27 -25.40 8.77 15.65
N LYS A 28 -26.01 9.32 14.60
CA LYS A 28 -27.06 8.63 13.82
C LYS A 28 -26.51 7.50 12.97
N ALA A 29 -25.33 7.68 12.36
CA ALA A 29 -24.67 6.62 11.60
C ALA A 29 -24.32 5.44 12.51
N ASP A 30 -23.72 5.71 13.68
CA ASP A 30 -23.43 4.70 14.70
C ASP A 30 -24.69 3.93 15.13
N SER A 31 -25.77 4.66 15.44
CA SER A 31 -27.04 4.06 15.86
C SER A 31 -27.67 3.20 14.77
N LEU A 32 -27.56 3.61 13.50
CA LEU A 32 -28.10 2.86 12.36
C LEU A 32 -27.25 1.61 12.08
N VAL A 33 -25.93 1.73 12.11
CA VAL A 33 -25.04 0.57 11.93
C VAL A 33 -25.32 -0.49 13.00
N ASN A 34 -25.38 -0.11 14.27
CA ASN A 34 -25.70 -1.04 15.36
C ASN A 34 -27.11 -1.64 15.20
N PHE A 35 -28.11 -0.83 14.81
CA PHE A 35 -29.46 -1.29 14.55
C PHE A 35 -29.56 -2.35 13.45
N PHE A 36 -28.81 -2.17 12.37
CA PHE A 36 -28.77 -3.15 11.28
C PHE A 36 -27.99 -4.39 11.68
N GLN A 37 -26.88 -4.25 12.39
CA GLN A 37 -26.03 -5.35 12.81
C GLN A 37 -26.81 -6.37 13.67
N ASP A 38 -27.60 -5.89 14.63
CA ASP A 38 -28.44 -6.77 15.46
C ASP A 38 -29.48 -7.54 14.65
N ARG A 39 -29.96 -6.98 13.55
CA ARG A 39 -30.99 -7.60 12.70
C ARG A 39 -30.43 -8.54 11.66
N LEU A 40 -29.23 -8.28 11.14
CA LEU A 40 -28.56 -9.11 10.15
C LEU A 40 -28.27 -10.52 10.69
N LEU A 41 -28.03 -10.65 11.99
CA LEU A 41 -27.83 -11.94 12.65
C LEU A 41 -29.09 -12.82 12.67
N LEU A 42 -30.26 -12.23 12.40
CA LEU A 42 -31.58 -12.89 12.50
C LEU A 42 -32.22 -13.18 11.14
N VAL A 43 -31.58 -12.78 10.03
CA VAL A 43 -32.17 -12.87 8.68
C VAL A 43 -31.23 -13.66 7.76
N ASP A 44 -31.79 -14.59 6.98
CA ASP A 44 -31.06 -15.25 5.91
C ASP A 44 -30.64 -14.22 4.85
N PRO A 45 -29.34 -14.01 4.62
CA PRO A 45 -28.84 -13.04 3.62
C PRO A 45 -29.26 -13.38 2.19
N ARG A 46 -29.63 -14.65 1.90
CA ARG A 46 -30.10 -15.13 0.59
C ARG A 46 -31.56 -14.79 0.31
N SER A 47 -32.31 -14.39 1.34
CA SER A 47 -33.68 -13.94 1.15
C SER A 47 -33.72 -12.52 0.58
N GLU A 48 -34.78 -12.17 -0.17
CA GLU A 48 -34.99 -10.81 -0.69
C GLU A 48 -34.94 -9.75 0.43
N ARG A 49 -35.53 -10.07 1.59
CA ARG A 49 -35.49 -9.22 2.77
C ARG A 49 -34.08 -9.10 3.35
N GLY A 50 -33.32 -10.19 3.39
CA GLY A 50 -31.93 -10.21 3.84
C GLY A 50 -31.05 -9.36 2.91
N ALA A 51 -31.20 -9.55 1.60
CA ALA A 51 -30.47 -8.78 0.59
C ALA A 51 -30.70 -7.28 0.72
N THR A 52 -31.95 -6.84 0.88
CA THR A 52 -32.31 -5.43 1.10
C THR A 52 -31.69 -4.90 2.40
N LEU A 53 -31.79 -5.66 3.48
CA LEU A 53 -31.24 -5.27 4.78
C LEU A 53 -29.72 -5.14 4.75
N PHE A 54 -29.03 -6.03 4.05
CA PHE A 54 -27.58 -5.96 3.86
C PHE A 54 -27.16 -4.75 3.02
N HIS A 55 -27.91 -4.45 1.97
CA HIS A 55 -27.67 -3.28 1.14
C HIS A 55 -27.82 -1.97 1.96
N ASP A 56 -28.89 -1.84 2.75
CA ASP A 56 -29.13 -0.68 3.60
C ASP A 56 -28.05 -0.54 4.69
N TYR A 57 -27.62 -1.66 5.27
CA TYR A 57 -26.52 -1.70 6.22
C TYR A 57 -25.20 -1.20 5.59
N PHE A 58 -24.88 -1.74 4.41
CA PHE A 58 -23.68 -1.36 3.69
C PHE A 58 -23.68 0.14 3.35
N ASP A 59 -24.80 0.67 2.90
CA ASP A 59 -24.93 2.10 2.63
C ASP A 59 -24.72 2.95 3.89
N CYS A 60 -25.20 2.49 5.04
CA CYS A 60 -24.94 3.17 6.31
C CYS A 60 -23.45 3.15 6.69
N VAL A 61 -22.77 2.00 6.54
CA VAL A 61 -21.33 1.87 6.83
C VAL A 61 -20.51 2.72 5.87
N ARG A 62 -20.85 2.73 4.58
CA ARG A 62 -20.17 3.54 3.58
C ARG A 62 -20.28 5.04 3.88
N VAL A 63 -21.46 5.48 4.32
CA VAL A 63 -21.67 6.87 4.77
C VAL A 63 -20.87 7.16 6.03
N ALA A 64 -20.87 6.25 7.01
CA ALA A 64 -20.08 6.40 8.23
C ALA A 64 -18.59 6.53 7.92
N LEU A 65 -18.05 5.71 7.02
CA LEU A 65 -16.68 5.77 6.56
C LEU A 65 -16.35 7.06 5.78
N SER A 66 -17.33 7.71 5.16
CA SER A 66 -17.13 8.98 4.46
C SER A 66 -17.14 10.21 5.38
N LEU A 67 -17.44 10.03 6.67
CA LEU A 67 -17.38 11.10 7.65
C LEU A 67 -15.93 11.37 8.05
N PRO A 68 -15.59 12.61 8.42
CA PRO A 68 -14.24 12.93 8.83
C PRO A 68 -13.92 12.39 10.22
N TYR A 69 -12.70 11.91 10.36
CA TYR A 69 -12.15 11.43 11.61
C TYR A 69 -10.84 12.15 11.90
N ASP A 70 -10.62 12.55 13.13
CA ASP A 70 -9.32 12.98 13.58
C ASP A 70 -8.47 11.74 13.90
N LEU A 71 -7.63 11.35 12.97
CA LEU A 71 -6.73 10.19 13.14
C LEU A 71 -5.64 10.43 14.22
N ASN A 72 -5.57 11.63 14.80
CA ASN A 72 -4.74 11.91 15.98
C ASN A 72 -5.49 11.61 17.28
N ASP A 73 -6.81 11.46 17.25
CA ASP A 73 -7.62 11.00 18.39
C ASP A 73 -7.78 9.47 18.30
N LEU A 74 -7.18 8.75 19.27
CA LEU A 74 -7.24 7.28 19.36
C LEU A 74 -8.69 6.73 19.42
N ARG A 75 -9.65 7.50 19.94
CA ARG A 75 -11.05 7.07 20.00
C ARG A 75 -11.71 7.16 18.62
N GLU A 76 -11.37 8.19 17.86
CA GLU A 76 -11.87 8.36 16.50
C GLU A 76 -11.24 7.33 15.57
N GLU A 77 -9.96 7.07 15.72
CA GLU A 77 -9.26 5.99 15.01
C GLU A 77 -9.88 4.61 15.33
N ALA A 78 -10.19 4.32 16.59
CA ALA A 78 -10.85 3.09 17.00
C ALA A 78 -12.27 2.94 16.41
N THR A 79 -13.05 4.00 16.41
CA THR A 79 -14.39 4.02 15.82
C THR A 79 -14.34 3.71 14.33
N TRP A 80 -13.39 4.28 13.65
CA TRP A 80 -13.16 4.08 12.24
C TRP A 80 -12.74 2.64 11.89
N ASN A 81 -11.84 2.04 12.67
CA ASN A 81 -11.44 0.65 12.49
C ASN A 81 -12.62 -0.31 12.62
N ARG A 82 -13.54 -0.01 13.52
CA ARG A 82 -14.78 -0.76 13.68
C ARG A 82 -15.63 -0.73 12.40
N TYR A 83 -15.77 0.41 11.74
CA TYR A 83 -16.51 0.49 10.48
C TYR A 83 -15.84 -0.24 9.33
N LEU A 84 -14.52 -0.21 9.26
CA LEU A 84 -13.78 -1.05 8.30
C LEU A 84 -14.03 -2.54 8.54
N ALA A 85 -14.01 -2.98 9.79
CA ALA A 85 -14.30 -4.36 10.15
C ALA A 85 -15.75 -4.75 9.76
N TYR A 86 -16.70 -3.86 9.97
CA TYR A 86 -18.09 -4.08 9.56
C TYR A 86 -18.25 -4.16 8.05
N MET A 87 -17.54 -3.33 7.29
CA MET A 87 -17.49 -3.46 5.83
C MET A 87 -16.97 -4.82 5.39
N MET A 88 -15.92 -5.31 6.05
CA MET A 88 -15.35 -6.62 5.73
C MET A 88 -16.32 -7.75 6.04
N THR A 89 -17.03 -7.69 7.17
CA THR A 89 -18.04 -8.69 7.54
C THR A 89 -19.19 -8.70 6.53
N TYR A 90 -19.67 -7.53 6.13
CA TYR A 90 -20.69 -7.40 5.09
C TYR A 90 -20.23 -8.03 3.77
N PHE A 91 -19.02 -7.70 3.36
CA PHE A 91 -18.43 -8.21 2.14
C PHE A 91 -18.34 -9.73 2.15
N TYR A 92 -17.93 -10.31 3.28
CA TYR A 92 -17.86 -11.76 3.48
C TYR A 92 -19.22 -12.41 3.26
N VAL A 93 -20.23 -11.91 3.92
CA VAL A 93 -21.57 -12.49 3.87
C VAL A 93 -22.23 -12.30 2.50
N CYS A 94 -22.07 -11.14 1.86
CA CYS A 94 -22.69 -10.87 0.56
C CYS A 94 -21.98 -11.59 -0.59
N CYS A 95 -20.66 -11.64 -0.60
CA CYS A 95 -19.92 -12.34 -1.65
C CYS A 95 -20.20 -13.85 -1.64
N ASP A 96 -20.34 -14.44 -0.45
CA ASP A 96 -20.61 -15.87 -0.30
C ASP A 96 -22.05 -16.25 -0.63
N SER A 97 -22.97 -15.28 -0.46
CA SER A 97 -24.43 -15.53 -0.57
C SER A 97 -25.04 -15.13 -1.92
N MET A 98 -24.38 -14.29 -2.71
CA MET A 98 -24.96 -13.65 -3.90
C MET A 98 -24.00 -13.68 -5.10
N PRO A 99 -24.00 -14.74 -5.90
CA PRO A 99 -23.03 -14.96 -6.98
C PRO A 99 -23.06 -13.91 -8.12
N ASP A 100 -24.17 -13.20 -8.32
CA ASP A 100 -24.40 -12.37 -9.53
C ASP A 100 -24.21 -10.86 -9.31
N ARG A 101 -23.42 -10.43 -8.29
CA ARG A 101 -23.28 -9.00 -7.95
C ARG A 101 -21.85 -8.46 -8.14
N THR A 102 -21.29 -8.66 -9.32
CA THR A 102 -19.96 -8.12 -9.68
C THR A 102 -19.86 -6.60 -9.56
N ALA A 103 -20.92 -5.89 -9.95
CA ALA A 103 -21.02 -4.43 -9.86
C ALA A 103 -20.93 -3.94 -8.41
N GLU A 104 -21.71 -4.53 -7.51
CA GLU A 104 -21.71 -4.18 -6.09
C GLU A 104 -20.39 -4.57 -5.41
N ALA A 105 -19.81 -5.72 -5.78
CA ALA A 105 -18.50 -6.14 -5.29
C ALA A 105 -17.40 -5.14 -5.69
N TYR A 106 -17.41 -4.66 -6.93
CA TYR A 106 -16.46 -3.65 -7.39
C TYR A 106 -16.59 -2.34 -6.62
N ASP A 107 -17.81 -1.83 -6.48
CA ASP A 107 -18.08 -0.58 -5.74
C ASP A 107 -17.66 -0.68 -4.26
N ASN A 108 -17.84 -1.85 -3.66
CA ASN A 108 -17.42 -2.14 -2.29
C ASN A 108 -15.88 -2.15 -2.15
N LEU A 109 -15.17 -2.71 -3.13
CA LEU A 109 -13.71 -2.67 -3.16
C LEU A 109 -13.20 -1.22 -3.27
N LEU A 110 -13.82 -0.40 -4.12
CA LEU A 110 -13.51 1.02 -4.22
C LEU A 110 -13.74 1.73 -2.88
N ALA A 111 -14.91 1.56 -2.26
CA ALA A 111 -15.24 2.22 -0.99
C ALA A 111 -14.25 1.87 0.11
N ARG A 112 -13.86 0.60 0.22
CA ARG A 112 -12.85 0.11 1.17
C ARG A 112 -11.49 0.76 0.96
N LYS A 113 -11.01 0.84 -0.29
CA LYS A 113 -9.71 1.39 -0.62
C LYS A 113 -9.68 2.92 -0.61
N ASN A 114 -10.78 3.56 -1.04
CA ASN A 114 -10.89 5.02 -1.09
C ASN A 114 -10.87 5.68 0.28
N PHE A 115 -11.32 4.97 1.29
CA PHE A 115 -11.38 5.49 2.65
C PHE A 115 -10.06 6.17 3.05
N PHE A 116 -8.95 5.50 2.85
CA PHE A 116 -7.64 6.03 3.22
C PHE A 116 -7.26 7.30 2.47
N PHE A 117 -7.60 7.38 1.18
CA PHE A 117 -7.35 8.57 0.38
C PHE A 117 -8.17 9.78 0.85
N LEU A 118 -9.40 9.53 1.33
CA LEU A 118 -10.25 10.59 1.86
C LEU A 118 -9.70 11.21 3.13
N HIS A 119 -8.91 10.46 3.91
CA HIS A 119 -8.34 10.88 5.19
C HIS A 119 -6.88 11.34 5.09
N SER A 120 -6.25 11.23 3.93
CA SER A 120 -4.87 11.68 3.71
C SER A 120 -4.71 13.21 3.60
N GLY A 121 -5.76 14.00 3.87
CA GLY A 121 -5.74 15.46 3.70
C GLY A 121 -5.70 15.92 2.23
N LYS A 122 -5.64 15.00 1.28
CA LYS A 122 -5.63 15.32 -0.15
C LYS A 122 -7.05 15.33 -0.71
N LYS A 123 -7.44 16.44 -1.32
CA LYS A 123 -8.69 16.54 -2.10
C LYS A 123 -8.51 15.79 -3.43
N MET A 124 -8.82 14.49 -3.44
CA MET A 124 -8.84 13.69 -4.66
C MET A 124 -10.29 13.39 -5.04
N LEU A 125 -10.64 13.61 -6.31
CA LEU A 125 -11.95 13.24 -6.85
C LEU A 125 -11.94 11.75 -7.24
N LEU A 126 -11.89 10.87 -6.23
CA LEU A 126 -11.90 9.44 -6.45
C LEU A 126 -13.25 8.97 -7.02
N ALA A 127 -13.20 7.94 -7.88
CA ALA A 127 -14.40 7.25 -8.30
C ALA A 127 -15.03 6.51 -7.11
N THR A 128 -16.35 6.55 -7.01
CA THR A 128 -17.12 5.87 -5.96
C THR A 128 -17.92 4.69 -6.50
N SER A 129 -17.88 4.49 -7.83
CA SER A 129 -18.53 3.35 -8.48
C SER A 129 -17.75 2.91 -9.71
N TRP A 130 -17.96 1.65 -10.11
CA TRP A 130 -17.36 1.08 -11.31
C TRP A 130 -17.74 1.85 -12.58
N GLN A 131 -18.97 2.41 -12.66
CA GLN A 131 -19.40 3.23 -13.80
C GLN A 131 -18.53 4.48 -13.93
N GLN A 132 -18.18 5.13 -12.82
CA GLN A 132 -17.29 6.29 -12.85
C GLN A 132 -15.87 5.89 -13.27
N VAL A 133 -15.39 4.72 -12.87
CA VAL A 133 -14.12 4.17 -13.35
C VAL A 133 -14.20 3.93 -14.87
N ALA A 134 -15.24 3.23 -15.35
CA ALA A 134 -15.45 2.96 -16.77
C ALA A 134 -15.50 4.24 -17.63
N GLN A 135 -16.13 5.30 -17.12
CA GLN A 135 -16.22 6.61 -17.81
C GLN A 135 -14.87 7.34 -17.91
N ARG A 136 -13.93 7.06 -17.01
CA ARG A 136 -12.60 7.66 -16.99
C ARG A 136 -11.60 6.91 -17.87
N LEU A 137 -11.87 5.65 -18.15
CA LEU A 137 -11.03 4.83 -19.03
C LEU A 137 -11.17 5.29 -20.48
N ALA A 138 -10.04 5.39 -21.18
CA ALA A 138 -10.03 5.57 -22.63
C ALA A 138 -10.33 4.23 -23.33
N GLN A 139 -10.56 4.29 -24.64
CA GLN A 139 -10.64 3.07 -25.47
C GLN A 139 -9.32 2.30 -25.36
N HIS A 140 -9.38 0.98 -25.22
CA HIS A 140 -8.23 0.09 -24.99
C HIS A 140 -7.55 0.23 -23.61
N GLU A 141 -8.19 0.88 -22.65
CA GLU A 141 -7.78 0.84 -21.25
C GLU A 141 -8.68 -0.11 -20.45
N ALA A 142 -8.10 -0.74 -19.44
CA ALA A 142 -8.82 -1.59 -18.49
C ALA A 142 -8.43 -1.26 -17.05
N ALA A 143 -9.39 -1.39 -16.15
CA ALA A 143 -9.19 -1.32 -14.72
C ALA A 143 -9.60 -2.64 -14.07
N VAL A 144 -8.76 -3.15 -13.17
CA VAL A 144 -8.97 -4.44 -12.51
C VAL A 144 -8.86 -4.26 -11.00
N GLU A 145 -9.92 -4.60 -10.31
CA GLU A 145 -9.94 -4.76 -8.85
C GLU A 145 -9.91 -6.25 -8.48
N LEU A 146 -9.07 -6.59 -7.53
CA LEU A 146 -9.03 -7.93 -7.00
C LEU A 146 -10.02 -8.08 -5.83
N ASN A 147 -10.94 -9.03 -5.96
CA ASN A 147 -11.79 -9.50 -4.90
C ASN A 147 -11.18 -10.76 -4.28
N ASP A 148 -10.49 -10.55 -3.18
CA ASP A 148 -9.78 -11.57 -2.44
C ASP A 148 -10.69 -12.56 -1.69
N MET A 149 -11.95 -12.20 -1.49
CA MET A 149 -12.93 -13.04 -0.80
C MET A 149 -13.43 -14.19 -1.68
N LYS A 150 -13.46 -13.96 -3.00
CA LYS A 150 -13.85 -14.96 -4.01
C LYS A 150 -12.71 -15.39 -4.93
N ASP A 151 -11.50 -14.88 -4.69
CA ASP A 151 -10.37 -15.11 -5.60
C ASP A 151 -10.72 -14.78 -7.07
N GLU A 152 -11.32 -13.62 -7.28
CA GLU A 152 -11.73 -13.17 -8.62
C GLU A 152 -11.12 -11.82 -8.99
N PHE A 153 -10.85 -11.64 -10.27
CA PHE A 153 -10.47 -10.37 -10.87
C PHE A 153 -11.69 -9.73 -11.49
N LEU A 154 -12.09 -8.58 -10.99
CA LEU A 154 -13.20 -7.81 -11.52
C LEU A 154 -12.67 -6.79 -12.52
N VAL A 155 -12.96 -6.98 -13.80
CA VAL A 155 -12.46 -6.20 -14.93
C VAL A 155 -13.51 -5.21 -15.41
N VAL A 156 -13.11 -3.96 -15.56
CA VAL A 156 -13.91 -2.87 -16.13
C VAL A 156 -13.16 -2.25 -17.31
N LYS A 157 -13.86 -2.02 -18.43
CA LYS A 157 -13.37 -1.31 -19.59
C LYS A 157 -14.33 -0.19 -20.00
N HIS A 158 -13.85 0.71 -20.86
CA HIS A 158 -14.72 1.70 -21.46
C HIS A 158 -15.89 1.05 -22.19
N GLY A 159 -17.11 1.50 -21.88
CA GLY A 159 -18.32 0.99 -22.54
C GLY A 159 -18.87 -0.34 -22.00
N TYR A 160 -18.30 -0.90 -20.93
CA TYR A 160 -18.89 -2.06 -20.26
C TYR A 160 -20.21 -1.70 -19.58
N ASN A 161 -21.17 -2.62 -19.60
CA ASN A 161 -22.47 -2.49 -18.91
C ASN A 161 -22.40 -3.01 -17.47
N GLU A 162 -21.41 -3.86 -17.17
CA GLU A 162 -21.14 -4.41 -15.83
C GLU A 162 -19.68 -4.87 -15.77
N PRO A 163 -19.08 -4.97 -14.57
CA PRO A 163 -17.75 -5.56 -14.41
C PRO A 163 -17.77 -7.05 -14.77
N HIS A 164 -16.75 -7.51 -15.51
CA HIS A 164 -16.57 -8.93 -15.81
C HIS A 164 -15.75 -9.59 -14.71
N SER A 165 -16.17 -10.78 -14.26
CA SER A 165 -15.45 -11.58 -13.28
C SER A 165 -14.58 -12.63 -13.97
N ILE A 166 -13.33 -12.77 -13.50
CA ILE A 166 -12.40 -13.86 -13.85
C ILE A 166 -12.06 -14.57 -12.55
N GLU A 167 -12.60 -15.74 -12.35
CA GLU A 167 -12.37 -16.55 -11.15
C GLU A 167 -11.01 -17.25 -11.20
N VAL A 168 -10.33 -17.31 -10.06
CA VAL A 168 -9.10 -18.08 -9.84
C VAL A 168 -9.45 -19.27 -8.97
N ASP A 169 -9.21 -20.47 -9.46
CA ASP A 169 -9.50 -21.67 -8.67
C ASP A 169 -8.60 -21.76 -7.42
N SER A 170 -9.11 -22.45 -6.40
CA SER A 170 -8.45 -22.54 -5.10
C SER A 170 -7.08 -23.23 -5.15
N LEU A 171 -6.84 -24.12 -6.11
CA LEU A 171 -5.57 -24.80 -6.29
C LEU A 171 -4.53 -23.81 -6.84
N LEU A 172 -4.87 -23.07 -7.91
CA LEU A 172 -3.99 -22.05 -8.47
C LEU A 172 -3.66 -20.97 -7.43
N ARG A 173 -4.64 -20.53 -6.65
CA ARG A 173 -4.43 -19.62 -5.52
C ARG A 173 -3.43 -20.17 -4.51
N ALA A 174 -3.62 -21.44 -4.09
CA ALA A 174 -2.73 -22.07 -3.13
C ALA A 174 -1.29 -22.15 -3.65
N GLU A 175 -1.10 -22.51 -4.92
CA GLU A 175 0.21 -22.56 -5.57
C GLU A 175 0.86 -21.18 -5.68
N ILE A 176 0.10 -20.13 -6.03
CA ILE A 176 0.61 -18.75 -6.01
C ILE A 176 1.07 -18.37 -4.60
N THR A 177 0.24 -18.64 -3.58
CA THR A 177 0.57 -18.33 -2.18
C THR A 177 1.84 -19.04 -1.74
N GLN A 178 2.00 -20.31 -2.10
CA GLN A 178 3.19 -21.09 -1.77
C GLN A 178 4.43 -20.58 -2.52
N GLY A 179 4.26 -20.10 -3.75
CA GLY A 179 5.34 -19.57 -4.58
C GLY A 179 5.85 -18.19 -4.15
N LEU A 180 5.10 -17.45 -3.32
CA LEU A 180 5.51 -16.16 -2.76
C LEU A 180 6.53 -16.28 -1.60
N ALA A 181 7.16 -17.45 -1.44
CA ALA A 181 8.30 -17.60 -0.54
C ALA A 181 9.47 -16.73 -0.99
N ASP A 182 10.19 -16.15 -0.02
CA ASP A 182 11.35 -15.26 -0.26
C ASP A 182 12.62 -16.07 -0.61
N GLU A 183 12.49 -16.95 -1.62
CA GLU A 183 13.56 -17.82 -2.10
C GLU A 183 13.70 -17.76 -3.63
N PRO A 184 14.92 -17.61 -4.17
CA PRO A 184 15.14 -17.46 -5.61
C PRO A 184 14.45 -18.51 -6.47
N LEU A 185 14.58 -19.80 -6.10
CA LEU A 185 13.99 -20.89 -6.85
C LEU A 185 12.45 -20.94 -6.79
N ALA A 186 11.85 -20.50 -5.67
CA ALA A 186 10.40 -20.40 -5.55
C ALA A 186 9.86 -19.29 -6.46
N ILE A 187 10.51 -18.13 -6.45
CA ILE A 187 10.15 -17.00 -7.32
C ILE A 187 10.33 -17.38 -8.81
N ASP A 188 11.42 -18.05 -9.17
CA ASP A 188 11.65 -18.47 -10.56
C ASP A 188 10.55 -19.43 -11.04
N ARG A 189 10.12 -20.39 -10.20
CA ARG A 189 9.00 -21.29 -10.50
C ARG A 189 7.68 -20.54 -10.57
N LEU A 190 7.45 -19.59 -9.66
CA LEU A 190 6.23 -18.78 -9.64
C LEU A 190 6.04 -18.01 -10.95
N TYR A 191 7.11 -17.39 -11.49
CA TYR A 191 7.11 -16.61 -12.72
C TYR A 191 7.50 -17.43 -13.95
N ALA A 192 7.62 -18.76 -13.88
CA ALA A 192 7.83 -19.60 -15.05
C ALA A 192 6.60 -19.57 -15.98
N HIS A 193 6.81 -19.77 -17.28
CA HIS A 193 5.72 -19.75 -18.26
C HIS A 193 4.64 -20.80 -17.97
N ASP A 194 5.04 -21.97 -17.53
CA ASP A 194 4.18 -23.07 -17.07
C ASP A 194 3.90 -23.04 -15.57
N GLY A 195 4.40 -22.03 -14.88
CA GLY A 195 4.22 -21.82 -13.45
C GLY A 195 2.85 -21.21 -13.11
N PRO A 196 2.59 -21.02 -11.81
CA PRO A 196 1.31 -20.49 -11.33
C PRO A 196 0.93 -19.15 -11.96
N LEU A 197 1.86 -18.20 -12.06
CA LEU A 197 1.59 -16.89 -12.68
C LEU A 197 1.47 -16.97 -14.21
N GLY A 198 2.12 -17.93 -14.88
CA GLY A 198 1.89 -18.19 -16.29
C GLY A 198 0.46 -18.67 -16.56
N ARG A 199 -0.09 -19.53 -15.69
CA ARG A 199 -1.51 -19.95 -15.76
C ARG A 199 -2.46 -18.79 -15.46
N LEU A 200 -2.14 -17.95 -14.48
CA LEU A 200 -2.90 -16.72 -14.21
C LEU A 200 -2.88 -15.79 -15.45
N GLY A 201 -1.72 -15.61 -16.07
CA GLY A 201 -1.60 -14.83 -17.31
C GLY A 201 -2.47 -15.38 -18.45
N ALA A 202 -2.57 -16.71 -18.57
CA ALA A 202 -3.44 -17.36 -19.55
C ALA A 202 -4.93 -17.13 -19.26
N LEU A 203 -5.34 -17.08 -17.97
CA LEU A 203 -6.70 -16.73 -17.58
C LEU A 203 -7.05 -15.26 -17.90
N LEU A 204 -6.11 -14.34 -17.70
CA LEU A 204 -6.31 -12.91 -17.96
C LEU A 204 -6.26 -12.57 -19.46
N ALA A 205 -5.52 -13.32 -20.27
CA ALA A 205 -5.22 -13.00 -21.66
C ALA A 205 -6.44 -12.76 -22.57
N PRO A 206 -7.55 -13.53 -22.49
CA PRO A 206 -8.73 -13.28 -23.31
C PRO A 206 -9.35 -11.91 -23.05
N GLU A 207 -9.44 -11.52 -21.77
CA GLU A 207 -10.02 -10.26 -21.35
C GLU A 207 -9.11 -9.07 -21.67
N LEU A 208 -7.80 -9.27 -21.68
CA LEU A 208 -6.81 -8.22 -21.93
C LEU A 208 -6.33 -8.15 -23.40
N ARG A 209 -6.98 -8.82 -24.34
CA ARG A 209 -6.53 -8.95 -25.73
C ARG A 209 -6.27 -7.61 -26.42
N ASP A 210 -7.19 -6.65 -26.25
CA ASP A 210 -7.17 -5.35 -26.93
C ASP A 210 -6.75 -4.22 -25.99
N VAL A 211 -6.21 -4.56 -24.82
CA VAL A 211 -5.81 -3.59 -23.78
C VAL A 211 -4.39 -3.12 -24.05
N THR A 212 -4.21 -1.81 -24.14
CA THR A 212 -2.91 -1.15 -24.25
C THR A 212 -2.42 -0.57 -22.92
N THR A 213 -3.36 -0.27 -21.99
CA THR A 213 -3.06 0.23 -20.66
C THR A 213 -3.93 -0.48 -19.63
N LEU A 214 -3.30 -1.06 -18.64
CA LEU A 214 -3.94 -1.81 -17.56
C LEU A 214 -3.68 -1.15 -16.22
N TYR A 215 -4.73 -0.73 -15.53
CA TYR A 215 -4.70 -0.31 -14.12
C TYR A 215 -5.13 -1.49 -13.26
N ILE A 216 -4.26 -1.97 -12.38
CA ILE A 216 -4.54 -3.14 -11.55
C ILE A 216 -4.29 -2.85 -10.08
N SER A 217 -5.29 -3.14 -9.26
CA SER A 217 -5.24 -2.97 -7.82
C SER A 217 -5.32 -4.32 -7.14
N GLY A 218 -4.21 -4.75 -6.53
CA GLY A 218 -4.12 -5.98 -5.76
C GLY A 218 -4.80 -5.88 -4.39
N ASN A 219 -4.95 -7.04 -3.78
CA ASN A 219 -5.35 -7.23 -2.38
C ASN A 219 -4.56 -8.39 -1.79
N PHE A 220 -4.33 -8.39 -0.47
CA PHE A 220 -3.64 -9.48 0.23
C PHE A 220 -2.36 -9.96 -0.49
N MET A 221 -2.25 -11.26 -0.73
CA MET A 221 -1.09 -11.87 -1.38
C MET A 221 -0.82 -11.32 -2.78
N TYR A 222 -1.85 -10.87 -3.50
CA TYR A 222 -1.71 -10.32 -4.84
C TYR A 222 -0.98 -8.97 -4.86
N ASN A 223 -0.86 -8.28 -3.72
CA ASN A 223 0.02 -7.11 -3.60
C ASN A 223 1.51 -7.48 -3.67
N GLN A 224 1.86 -8.75 -3.46
CA GLN A 224 3.23 -9.26 -3.56
C GLN A 224 3.58 -9.78 -4.96
N ILE A 225 2.71 -9.53 -5.95
CA ILE A 225 2.93 -9.93 -7.35
C ILE A 225 3.30 -8.70 -8.19
N ASN A 226 4.37 -8.84 -8.95
CA ASN A 226 4.63 -7.93 -10.07
C ASN A 226 3.76 -8.35 -11.26
N PHE A 227 2.62 -7.70 -11.44
CA PHE A 227 1.71 -8.01 -12.54
C PHE A 227 2.34 -7.78 -13.90
N GLY A 228 3.21 -6.78 -14.03
CA GLY A 228 3.94 -6.53 -15.27
C GLY A 228 4.87 -7.68 -15.69
N ALA A 229 5.33 -8.47 -14.72
CA ALA A 229 6.22 -9.62 -14.97
C ALA A 229 5.47 -10.93 -15.26
N ILE A 230 4.15 -10.96 -15.18
CA ILE A 230 3.34 -12.18 -15.43
C ILE A 230 3.55 -12.66 -16.87
N PRO A 231 3.92 -13.94 -17.09
CA PRO A 231 4.05 -14.52 -18.43
C PRO A 231 2.70 -14.60 -19.14
N VAL A 232 2.66 -14.18 -20.42
CA VAL A 232 1.43 -14.18 -21.24
C VAL A 232 1.60 -14.96 -22.56
N GLY A 233 2.58 -15.85 -22.61
CA GLY A 233 2.90 -16.69 -23.77
C GLY A 233 3.92 -16.06 -24.71
N GLY A 234 4.52 -16.93 -25.57
CA GLY A 234 5.51 -16.49 -26.56
C GLY A 234 6.80 -15.90 -26.00
N GLY A 235 7.15 -16.19 -24.74
CA GLY A 235 8.30 -15.61 -24.06
C GLY A 235 8.10 -14.15 -23.62
N LEU A 236 6.87 -13.65 -23.71
CA LEU A 236 6.50 -12.28 -23.35
C LEU A 236 5.85 -12.22 -21.97
N THR A 237 6.01 -11.07 -21.33
CA THR A 237 5.33 -10.70 -20.09
C THR A 237 4.15 -9.76 -20.37
N LEU A 238 3.31 -9.54 -19.37
CA LEU A 238 2.20 -8.59 -19.48
C LEU A 238 2.69 -7.17 -19.82
N ALA A 239 3.81 -6.73 -19.22
CA ALA A 239 4.43 -5.43 -19.53
C ALA A 239 5.03 -5.32 -20.94
N ASP A 240 5.21 -6.44 -21.65
CA ASP A 240 5.57 -6.43 -23.08
C ASP A 240 4.34 -6.25 -24.00
N LYS A 241 3.14 -6.54 -23.48
CA LYS A 241 1.86 -6.44 -24.21
C LYS A 241 1.13 -5.11 -23.98
N CYS A 242 1.13 -4.61 -22.74
CA CYS A 242 0.46 -3.38 -22.38
C CYS A 242 1.27 -2.60 -21.32
N GLU A 243 0.96 -1.34 -21.14
CA GLU A 243 1.45 -0.55 -20.02
C GLU A 243 0.68 -0.98 -18.76
N VAL A 244 1.40 -1.42 -17.71
CA VAL A 244 0.81 -1.93 -16.47
C VAL A 244 1.06 -0.95 -15.35
N HIS A 245 -0.03 -0.40 -14.81
CA HIS A 245 -0.04 0.48 -13.64
C HIS A 245 -0.56 -0.29 -12.42
N GLN A 246 0.32 -0.57 -11.45
CA GLN A 246 -0.11 -1.11 -10.15
C GLN A 246 -0.54 0.04 -9.25
N VAL A 247 -1.84 0.13 -9.00
CA VAL A 247 -2.47 1.20 -8.24
C VAL A 247 -3.01 0.70 -6.90
N LEU A 248 -3.10 1.57 -5.90
CA LEU A 248 -3.73 1.20 -4.62
C LEU A 248 -5.25 1.01 -4.77
N SER A 249 -5.87 1.78 -5.66
CA SER A 249 -7.29 1.67 -6.00
C SER A 249 -7.51 2.17 -7.42
N THR A 250 -8.30 1.46 -8.20
CA THR A 250 -8.72 1.91 -9.54
C THR A 250 -9.63 3.15 -9.50
N ALA A 251 -10.10 3.54 -8.32
CA ALA A 251 -10.79 4.81 -8.11
C ALA A 251 -9.97 6.04 -8.52
N ALA A 252 -8.63 5.92 -8.53
CA ALA A 252 -7.71 6.98 -8.91
C ALA A 252 -7.45 7.06 -10.44
N VAL A 253 -8.01 6.16 -11.23
CA VAL A 253 -7.87 6.18 -12.70
C VAL A 253 -8.30 7.54 -13.27
N GLY A 254 -7.50 8.08 -14.16
CA GLY A 254 -7.71 9.40 -14.79
C GLY A 254 -7.30 10.60 -13.92
N ILE A 255 -6.89 10.39 -12.66
CA ILE A 255 -6.43 11.47 -11.77
C ILE A 255 -4.90 11.58 -11.80
N ALA A 256 -4.20 10.46 -11.87
CA ALA A 256 -2.75 10.39 -11.73
C ALA A 256 -1.97 11.06 -12.89
N SER A 257 -2.52 11.13 -14.08
CA SER A 257 -1.85 11.72 -15.25
C SER A 257 -1.66 13.24 -15.17
N ALA A 258 -2.36 13.93 -14.26
CA ALA A 258 -2.28 15.40 -14.15
C ALA A 258 -0.99 15.91 -13.46
N ARG A 259 -0.15 15.04 -12.90
CA ARG A 259 1.05 15.41 -12.15
C ARG A 259 2.35 15.00 -12.83
N SER A 260 2.47 15.17 -14.13
CA SER A 260 3.75 15.05 -14.84
C SER A 260 4.69 16.17 -14.39
N GLY A 261 5.54 15.90 -13.43
CA GLY A 261 6.56 16.82 -12.96
C GLY A 261 7.93 16.17 -13.02
N THR A 262 8.95 16.92 -13.42
CA THR A 262 10.34 16.46 -13.41
C THR A 262 10.86 16.31 -11.98
N ILE A 263 11.76 15.36 -11.78
CA ILE A 263 12.56 15.28 -10.55
C ILE A 263 13.48 16.49 -10.51
N SER A 264 13.32 17.34 -9.52
CA SER A 264 14.04 18.63 -9.40
C SER A 264 14.90 18.75 -8.16
N SER A 265 14.77 17.82 -7.22
CA SER A 265 15.57 17.74 -5.99
C SER A 265 15.44 16.35 -5.36
N ALA A 266 16.42 15.92 -4.59
CA ALA A 266 16.39 14.62 -3.93
C ALA A 266 16.91 14.66 -2.49
N ALA A 267 16.39 13.76 -1.62
CA ALA A 267 16.97 13.40 -0.34
C ALA A 267 17.22 11.90 -0.30
N LEU A 268 18.45 11.52 0.02
CA LEU A 268 18.95 10.16 -0.09
C LEU A 268 19.46 9.70 1.27
N PHE A 269 18.91 8.59 1.78
CA PHE A 269 19.24 8.01 3.09
C PHE A 269 19.84 6.62 2.88
N GLY A 270 21.02 6.35 3.46
CA GLY A 270 21.65 5.03 3.38
C GLY A 270 22.93 4.88 4.19
N GLY A 271 23.51 3.68 4.15
CA GLY A 271 24.67 3.34 4.97
C GLY A 271 24.45 3.63 6.45
N ILE A 272 23.27 3.34 6.95
CA ILE A 272 22.75 3.79 8.25
C ILE A 272 23.47 3.09 9.39
N ASP A 273 23.84 3.86 10.42
CA ASP A 273 24.41 3.36 11.67
C ASP A 273 23.29 3.07 12.67
N TYR A 274 22.76 1.85 12.63
CA TYR A 274 21.67 1.43 13.53
C TYR A 274 22.08 1.36 15.00
N GLU A 275 23.38 1.33 15.31
CA GLU A 275 23.94 1.31 16.68
C GLU A 275 24.27 2.71 17.20
N SER A 276 24.05 3.75 16.42
CA SER A 276 24.42 5.12 16.81
C SER A 276 23.78 5.53 18.13
N THR A 277 24.61 6.00 19.05
CA THR A 277 24.23 6.56 20.36
C THR A 277 24.51 8.06 20.36
N GLN A 278 23.94 8.85 19.45
CA GLN A 278 24.17 10.30 19.48
C GLN A 278 23.62 10.92 20.77
N SER A 279 24.50 11.49 21.57
CA SER A 279 24.21 12.20 22.78
C SER A 279 23.57 13.56 22.48
N GLY A 280 22.28 13.68 22.76
CA GLY A 280 21.52 14.92 22.68
C GLY A 280 20.36 14.91 23.64
N SER A 281 20.53 15.58 24.80
CA SER A 281 19.57 16.00 25.83
C SER A 281 18.53 14.97 26.35
N GLU A 282 18.36 14.93 27.63
CA GLU A 282 17.44 14.12 28.45
C GLU A 282 16.06 13.99 27.83
N ALA A 283 15.73 12.77 27.42
CA ALA A 283 14.38 12.39 27.01
C ALA A 283 13.57 12.00 28.24
N THR A 284 12.41 12.60 28.39
CA THR A 284 11.37 12.14 29.33
C THR A 284 11.04 10.67 29.00
N ALA A 285 11.07 9.83 30.03
CA ALA A 285 10.83 8.40 29.91
C ALA A 285 9.40 8.13 29.38
N VAL A 286 9.31 7.77 28.14
CA VAL A 286 8.14 7.04 27.62
C VAL A 286 8.36 5.57 27.98
N HIS A 287 7.36 4.90 28.53
CA HIS A 287 7.41 3.47 28.83
C HIS A 287 7.41 2.68 27.51
N ASN A 288 8.57 2.56 26.90
CA ASN A 288 8.73 1.78 25.67
C ASN A 288 8.90 0.30 26.03
N VAL A 289 7.91 -0.52 25.71
CA VAL A 289 8.09 -1.96 25.62
C VAL A 289 9.08 -2.23 24.49
N PRO A 290 10.17 -3.00 24.73
CA PRO A 290 11.16 -3.29 23.71
C PRO A 290 10.50 -3.87 22.44
N TRP A 291 10.88 -3.36 21.28
CA TRP A 291 10.36 -3.82 19.99
C TRP A 291 10.63 -5.32 19.78
N ASN A 292 11.79 -5.81 20.23
CA ASN A 292 12.21 -7.21 20.13
C ASN A 292 11.35 -8.21 20.95
N THR A 293 10.49 -7.73 21.86
CA THR A 293 9.55 -8.58 22.62
C THR A 293 8.21 -8.74 21.90
N ARG A 294 7.97 -7.97 20.82
CA ARG A 294 6.74 -8.04 20.05
C ARG A 294 6.63 -9.39 19.31
N ARG A 295 5.42 -9.90 19.20
CA ARG A 295 5.15 -11.12 18.43
C ARG A 295 5.53 -10.93 16.98
N GLY A 296 6.06 -11.98 16.34
CA GLY A 296 6.44 -11.95 14.93
C GLY A 296 7.86 -11.47 14.64
N VAL A 297 8.63 -11.04 15.64
CA VAL A 297 10.04 -10.75 15.44
C VAL A 297 10.81 -12.07 15.22
N PRO A 298 11.45 -12.27 14.06
CA PRO A 298 12.32 -13.40 13.80
C PRO A 298 13.42 -13.51 14.86
N ARG A 299 13.86 -14.73 15.16
CA ARG A 299 14.85 -14.98 16.24
C ARG A 299 16.18 -14.28 16.00
N ASP A 300 16.61 -14.24 14.76
CA ASP A 300 17.83 -13.57 14.28
C ASP A 300 17.78 -12.05 14.41
N LEU A 301 16.58 -11.46 14.30
CA LEU A 301 16.38 -10.01 14.42
C LEU A 301 16.13 -9.52 15.86
N ARG A 302 16.06 -10.40 16.85
CA ARG A 302 15.81 -10.00 18.25
C ARG A 302 16.87 -9.07 18.82
N ASN A 303 18.11 -9.19 18.34
CA ASN A 303 19.23 -8.35 18.75
C ASN A 303 19.37 -7.06 17.92
N GLY A 304 18.48 -6.83 16.95
CA GLY A 304 18.51 -5.70 16.03
C GLY A 304 18.93 -6.09 14.62
N TYR A 305 19.15 -5.10 13.80
CA TYR A 305 19.44 -5.24 12.36
C TYR A 305 20.92 -4.96 12.07
N GLY A 306 21.51 -5.81 11.23
CA GLY A 306 22.88 -5.59 10.75
C GLY A 306 22.97 -4.47 9.71
N PRO A 307 24.18 -3.99 9.39
CA PRO A 307 24.35 -2.98 8.35
C PRO A 307 24.02 -3.56 6.96
N LEU A 308 23.36 -2.76 6.11
CA LEU A 308 23.23 -3.02 4.68
C LEU A 308 24.54 -2.62 3.99
N LEU A 309 25.32 -3.61 3.57
CA LEU A 309 26.71 -3.42 3.13
C LEU A 309 26.84 -2.52 1.89
N HIS A 310 25.90 -2.63 0.94
CA HIS A 310 25.92 -1.89 -0.32
C HIS A 310 25.10 -0.59 -0.29
N SER A 311 24.26 -0.37 0.72
CA SER A 311 23.35 0.78 0.86
C SER A 311 24.08 2.13 0.76
N ARG A 312 25.30 2.24 1.36
CA ARG A 312 26.12 3.46 1.22
C ARG A 312 26.57 3.69 -0.22
N ALA A 313 27.02 2.64 -0.89
CA ALA A 313 27.50 2.72 -2.27
C ALA A 313 26.36 3.03 -3.24
N GLU A 314 25.20 2.46 -3.01
CA GLU A 314 23.96 2.71 -3.76
C GLU A 314 23.57 4.19 -3.71
N VAL A 315 23.48 4.75 -2.50
CA VAL A 315 23.11 6.15 -2.30
C VAL A 315 24.12 7.11 -2.93
N LEU A 316 25.43 6.83 -2.80
CA LEU A 316 26.46 7.65 -3.43
C LEU A 316 26.45 7.56 -4.96
N ALA A 317 26.13 6.38 -5.50
CA ALA A 317 25.97 6.23 -6.95
C ALA A 317 24.74 7.01 -7.46
N ALA A 318 23.63 6.98 -6.73
CA ALA A 318 22.43 7.77 -7.02
C ALA A 318 22.72 9.28 -6.98
N ASP A 319 23.42 9.73 -5.93
CA ASP A 319 23.87 11.12 -5.78
C ASP A 319 24.71 11.58 -6.97
N SER A 320 25.70 10.77 -7.37
CA SER A 320 26.56 11.06 -8.52
C SER A 320 25.77 11.22 -9.82
N VAL A 321 24.80 10.34 -10.10
CA VAL A 321 23.97 10.40 -11.32
C VAL A 321 23.07 11.63 -11.29
N LEU A 322 22.40 11.90 -10.16
CA LEU A 322 21.48 13.02 -10.02
C LEU A 322 22.21 14.37 -10.13
N THR A 323 23.33 14.54 -9.41
CA THR A 323 24.14 15.77 -9.48
C THR A 323 24.74 16.00 -10.85
N SER A 324 25.21 14.95 -11.55
CA SER A 324 25.66 15.05 -12.93
C SER A 324 24.55 15.48 -13.89
N SER A 325 23.29 15.23 -13.52
CA SER A 325 22.10 15.66 -14.24
C SER A 325 21.53 17.01 -13.73
N HIS A 326 22.33 17.76 -12.96
CA HIS A 326 21.94 19.04 -12.37
C HIS A 326 20.75 19.00 -11.40
N ILE A 327 20.49 17.85 -10.77
CA ILE A 327 19.47 17.67 -9.74
C ILE A 327 20.15 17.78 -8.38
N PRO A 328 19.85 18.82 -7.56
CA PRO A 328 20.45 18.98 -6.25
C PRO A 328 20.01 17.86 -5.30
N THR A 329 20.96 17.35 -4.52
CA THR A 329 20.75 16.25 -3.59
C THR A 329 21.11 16.64 -2.17
N GLN A 330 20.40 16.06 -1.20
CA GLN A 330 20.77 16.03 0.21
C GLN A 330 21.06 14.57 0.59
N VAL A 331 22.28 14.29 1.04
CA VAL A 331 22.73 12.93 1.35
C VAL A 331 22.88 12.76 2.86
N PHE A 332 22.15 11.80 3.42
CA PHE A 332 22.17 11.42 4.83
C PHE A 332 22.79 10.03 4.99
N LEU A 333 23.97 9.95 5.62
CA LEU A 333 24.73 8.72 5.79
C LEU A 333 25.10 8.48 7.26
N GLY A 334 25.20 7.21 7.64
CA GLY A 334 25.65 6.78 8.97
C GLY A 334 24.75 7.31 10.07
N SER A 335 25.36 7.95 11.07
CA SER A 335 24.64 8.56 12.21
C SER A 335 23.84 9.81 11.85
N ARG A 336 24.03 10.38 10.64
CA ARG A 336 23.22 11.52 10.17
C ARG A 336 21.92 11.10 9.49
N ALA A 337 21.78 9.83 9.10
CA ALA A 337 20.55 9.28 8.54
C ALA A 337 19.57 8.96 9.67
N THR A 338 19.00 9.98 10.27
CA THR A 338 18.12 9.89 11.46
C THR A 338 16.65 9.98 11.08
N GLU A 339 15.77 9.43 11.91
CA GLU A 339 14.33 9.63 11.85
C GLU A 339 13.98 11.11 11.86
N GLN A 340 14.62 11.89 12.73
CA GLN A 340 14.45 13.36 12.80
C GLN A 340 14.71 14.03 11.45
N ALA A 341 15.73 13.60 10.70
CA ALA A 341 16.03 14.17 9.40
C ALA A 341 14.90 13.90 8.38
N VAL A 342 14.24 12.75 8.48
CA VAL A 342 13.05 12.43 7.66
C VAL A 342 11.87 13.29 8.10
N CYS A 343 11.56 13.35 9.40
CA CYS A 343 10.45 14.17 9.93
C CYS A 343 10.61 15.65 9.61
N GLN A 344 11.83 16.13 9.47
CA GLN A 344 12.10 17.50 9.02
C GLN A 344 11.68 17.78 7.57
N LEU A 345 11.37 16.78 6.77
CA LEU A 345 10.87 16.94 5.40
C LEU A 345 9.35 17.19 5.34
N ASP A 346 8.65 17.14 6.46
CA ASP A 346 7.23 17.42 6.55
C ASP A 346 6.88 18.80 5.97
N GLY A 347 5.92 18.87 5.05
CA GLY A 347 5.53 20.08 4.31
C GLY A 347 6.56 20.63 3.31
N ARG A 348 7.78 20.06 3.24
CA ARG A 348 8.89 20.54 2.39
C ARG A 348 9.68 19.42 1.73
N ALA A 349 9.06 18.28 1.51
CA ALA A 349 9.68 17.14 0.87
C ALA A 349 10.29 17.51 -0.50
N PRO A 350 11.49 16.98 -0.85
CA PRO A 350 12.03 17.07 -2.20
C PRO A 350 11.18 16.24 -3.16
N SER A 351 11.39 16.42 -4.45
CA SER A 351 10.64 15.69 -5.47
C SER A 351 11.00 14.19 -5.55
N LEU A 352 12.15 13.78 -4.98
CA LEU A 352 12.58 12.39 -4.87
C LEU A 352 13.07 12.09 -3.46
N LEU A 353 12.56 10.98 -2.88
CA LEU A 353 13.03 10.40 -1.62
C LEU A 353 13.61 9.01 -1.90
N HIS A 354 14.76 8.70 -1.32
CA HIS A 354 15.36 7.38 -1.42
C HIS A 354 15.73 6.88 -0.02
N PHE A 355 15.15 5.76 0.39
CA PHE A 355 15.38 5.12 1.68
C PHE A 355 16.06 3.76 1.48
N SER A 356 17.40 3.74 1.40
CA SER A 356 18.19 2.50 1.40
C SER A 356 18.45 2.08 2.85
N THR A 357 17.41 1.53 3.48
CA THR A 357 17.37 1.11 4.88
C THR A 357 16.55 -0.14 5.08
N HIS A 358 16.65 -0.78 6.27
CA HIS A 358 15.75 -1.85 6.64
C HIS A 358 14.33 -1.33 6.87
N GLY A 359 13.35 -2.04 6.30
CA GLY A 359 11.96 -1.99 6.74
C GLY A 359 11.65 -3.16 7.67
N PHE A 360 10.65 -3.00 8.48
CA PHE A 360 10.12 -4.08 9.31
C PHE A 360 8.61 -4.17 9.20
N MET A 361 8.11 -5.38 9.38
CA MET A 361 6.70 -5.68 9.59
C MET A 361 6.59 -6.79 10.62
N LEU A 362 5.88 -6.52 11.70
CA LEU A 362 5.66 -7.44 12.79
C LEU A 362 4.22 -7.95 12.74
N ALA A 363 4.01 -9.20 13.17
CA ALA A 363 2.66 -9.70 13.35
C ALA A 363 1.88 -8.81 14.34
N PRO A 364 0.58 -8.56 14.10
CA PRO A 364 -0.24 -7.76 15.00
C PRO A 364 -0.17 -8.29 16.43
N LEU A 365 0.03 -7.38 17.39
CA LEU A 365 -0.11 -7.72 18.81
C LEU A 365 -1.59 -7.93 19.09
N TYR A 366 -1.96 -9.15 19.47
CA TYR A 366 -3.20 -9.36 20.20
C TYR A 366 -2.97 -8.85 21.63
N THR A 367 -3.27 -7.59 21.88
CA THR A 367 -3.44 -7.12 23.26
C THR A 367 -4.73 -7.74 23.78
N ASP A 368 -4.69 -8.27 25.00
CA ASP A 368 -5.88 -8.79 25.66
C ASP A 368 -6.96 -7.70 25.64
N SER A 369 -8.07 -7.96 24.97
CA SER A 369 -9.19 -7.03 24.79
C SER A 369 -9.73 -6.46 26.10
N ALA A 370 -9.44 -7.12 27.23
CA ALA A 370 -9.80 -6.67 28.56
C ALA A 370 -9.04 -5.41 29.04
N THR A 371 -7.87 -5.13 28.49
CA THR A 371 -7.03 -4.00 28.97
C THR A 371 -7.38 -2.66 28.33
N LEU A 372 -8.00 -2.64 27.15
CA LEU A 372 -8.27 -1.40 26.41
C LEU A 372 -9.77 -1.12 26.19
N ALA A 373 -10.69 -2.03 26.56
CA ALA A 373 -12.12 -1.93 26.25
C ALA A 373 -12.41 -1.70 24.73
N LEU A 374 -11.50 -2.14 23.86
CA LEU A 374 -11.58 -2.01 22.41
C LEU A 374 -11.96 -3.36 21.80
N ASP A 375 -12.69 -3.33 20.67
CA ASP A 375 -12.97 -4.50 19.87
C ASP A 375 -11.65 -5.15 19.38
N PRO A 376 -11.53 -6.49 19.33
CA PRO A 376 -10.34 -7.17 18.79
C PRO A 376 -9.95 -6.72 17.37
N CYS A 377 -10.91 -6.28 16.56
CA CYS A 377 -10.65 -5.74 15.22
C CYS A 377 -10.01 -4.35 15.28
N GLU A 378 -10.43 -3.49 16.21
CA GLU A 378 -9.85 -2.15 16.44
C GLU A 378 -8.38 -2.26 16.84
N THR A 379 -8.10 -3.16 17.77
CA THR A 379 -6.73 -3.39 18.27
C THR A 379 -5.79 -3.90 17.17
N ARG A 380 -6.29 -4.72 16.24
CA ARG A 380 -5.48 -5.27 15.13
C ARG A 380 -5.03 -4.20 14.15
N TYR A 381 -5.87 -3.22 13.87
CA TYR A 381 -5.55 -2.17 12.92
C TYR A 381 -4.51 -1.18 13.46
N LEU A 382 -4.75 -0.64 14.64
CA LEU A 382 -3.77 0.22 15.34
C LEU A 382 -2.40 -0.47 15.43
N SER A 383 -2.42 -1.77 15.72
CA SER A 383 -1.23 -2.59 15.73
C SER A 383 -0.54 -2.65 14.36
N ALA A 384 -1.24 -2.74 13.24
CA ALA A 384 -0.63 -2.87 11.91
C ALA A 384 0.17 -1.63 11.50
N LEU A 385 -0.37 -0.43 11.67
CA LEU A 385 0.34 0.83 11.37
C LEU A 385 1.55 1.05 12.27
N SER A 386 1.46 0.65 13.52
CA SER A 386 2.56 0.74 14.49
C SER A 386 3.51 -0.47 14.42
N GLN A 387 3.18 -1.54 13.69
CA GLN A 387 3.98 -2.75 13.57
C GLN A 387 4.79 -2.80 12.26
N SER A 388 4.73 -1.77 11.43
CA SER A 388 5.52 -1.64 10.21
C SER A 388 6.20 -0.27 10.16
N GLY A 389 7.34 -0.18 9.49
CA GLY A 389 8.08 1.06 9.39
C GLY A 389 9.48 0.90 8.82
N LEU A 390 10.24 1.99 8.91
CA LEU A 390 11.63 2.10 8.48
C LEU A 390 12.56 2.33 9.68
N LEU A 391 13.78 1.81 9.58
CA LEU A 391 14.80 1.93 10.61
C LEU A 391 15.85 2.97 10.23
N PHE A 392 16.20 3.82 11.18
CA PHE A 392 17.18 4.90 11.03
C PHE A 392 18.30 4.80 12.08
N ALA A 393 19.19 5.77 12.09
CA ALA A 393 20.33 5.79 13.01
C ALA A 393 19.86 5.65 14.46
N GLY A 394 20.47 4.71 15.18
CA GLY A 394 20.14 4.38 16.58
C GLY A 394 18.97 3.45 16.79
N ALA A 395 18.29 2.98 15.73
CA ALA A 395 17.12 2.11 15.85
C ALA A 395 17.35 0.85 16.68
N ASN A 396 18.53 0.24 16.63
CA ASN A 396 18.84 -0.97 17.41
C ASN A 396 18.82 -0.73 18.92
N VAL A 397 19.16 0.47 19.35
CA VAL A 397 19.14 0.86 20.77
C VAL A 397 17.70 0.81 21.29
N THR A 398 16.78 1.41 20.56
CA THR A 398 15.33 1.37 20.85
C THR A 398 14.75 -0.05 20.68
N TRP A 399 15.15 -0.76 19.62
CA TRP A 399 14.69 -2.11 19.34
C TRP A 399 14.93 -3.07 20.50
N ARG A 400 16.10 -2.93 21.17
CA ARG A 400 16.48 -3.70 22.36
C ARG A 400 15.90 -3.19 23.67
N GLY A 401 15.12 -2.10 23.63
CA GLY A 401 14.55 -1.45 24.83
C GLY A 401 15.55 -0.67 25.66
N GLN A 402 16.69 -0.31 25.09
CA GLN A 402 17.64 0.61 25.69
C GLN A 402 17.16 2.05 25.44
N ARG A 403 17.44 2.97 26.39
CA ARG A 403 17.00 4.36 26.25
C ARG A 403 17.70 5.03 25.07
N HIS A 404 16.93 5.67 24.21
CA HIS A 404 17.46 6.54 23.16
C HIS A 404 17.52 7.98 23.67
N SER A 405 18.61 8.69 23.38
CA SER A 405 18.83 10.06 23.89
C SER A 405 18.25 11.16 23.03
N LEU A 406 17.63 10.83 21.90
CA LEU A 406 17.06 11.83 20.99
C LEU A 406 15.62 12.21 21.41
N ARG A 407 15.35 13.51 21.49
CA ARG A 407 14.06 14.09 21.88
C ARG A 407 12.92 13.60 20.98
N GLY A 408 12.16 12.60 21.40
CA GLY A 408 10.96 12.13 20.70
C GLY A 408 11.21 11.32 19.43
N TYR A 409 12.45 11.17 18.98
CA TYR A 409 12.84 10.34 17.85
C TYR A 409 13.63 9.14 18.36
N ASP A 410 13.16 7.95 18.06
CA ASP A 410 13.72 6.72 18.59
C ASP A 410 14.48 5.89 17.53
N GLY A 411 14.56 6.40 16.32
CA GLY A 411 15.19 5.77 15.17
C GLY A 411 14.27 4.79 14.42
N ILE A 412 13.02 4.65 14.84
CA ILE A 412 12.03 3.74 14.25
C ILE A 412 10.86 4.58 13.73
N LEU A 413 10.87 4.91 12.45
CA LEU A 413 9.77 5.63 11.80
C LEU A 413 8.67 4.64 11.41
N THR A 414 7.60 4.60 12.18
CA THR A 414 6.45 3.71 11.91
C THR A 414 5.63 4.17 10.70
N SER A 415 4.91 3.25 10.08
CA SER A 415 3.97 3.59 9.01
C SER A 415 2.90 4.58 9.48
N GLY A 416 2.46 4.49 10.75
CA GLY A 416 1.51 5.43 11.33
C GLY A 416 2.05 6.87 11.45
N GLU A 417 3.32 7.04 11.82
CA GLU A 417 3.97 8.35 11.85
C GLU A 417 4.20 8.90 10.45
N LEU A 418 4.70 8.05 9.55
CA LEU A 418 4.97 8.42 8.15
C LEU A 418 3.70 8.88 7.42
N MET A 419 2.57 8.21 7.64
CA MET A 419 1.28 8.53 7.04
C MET A 419 0.77 9.93 7.41
N ARG A 420 1.16 10.44 8.58
CA ARG A 420 0.75 11.77 9.09
C ARG A 420 1.55 12.92 8.51
N MET A 421 2.64 12.64 7.81
CA MET A 421 3.48 13.67 7.19
C MET A 421 2.83 14.22 5.92
N ASP A 422 3.12 15.48 5.60
CA ASP A 422 2.84 16.06 4.28
C ASP A 422 4.06 15.90 3.36
N LEU A 423 4.06 14.84 2.57
CA LEU A 423 5.05 14.57 1.53
C LEU A 423 4.47 14.86 0.12
N SER A 424 3.43 15.67 0.01
CA SER A 424 2.70 15.93 -1.24
C SER A 424 3.53 16.54 -2.36
N ARG A 425 4.71 17.07 -2.05
CA ARG A 425 5.68 17.57 -3.04
C ARG A 425 6.57 16.47 -3.63
N CYS A 426 6.61 15.30 -2.97
CA CYS A 426 7.42 14.16 -3.43
C CYS A 426 6.72 13.45 -4.60
N ARG A 427 7.45 13.34 -5.73
CA ARG A 427 6.99 12.66 -6.94
C ARG A 427 7.29 11.18 -6.90
N LEU A 428 8.44 10.83 -6.37
CA LEU A 428 8.93 9.47 -6.36
C LEU A 428 9.63 9.16 -5.05
N ALA A 429 9.17 8.13 -4.36
CA ALA A 429 9.90 7.53 -3.25
C ALA A 429 10.43 6.15 -3.65
N LEU A 430 11.65 5.82 -3.22
CA LEU A 430 12.30 4.54 -3.49
C LEU A 430 12.57 3.81 -2.18
N LEU A 431 12.18 2.52 -2.14
CA LEU A 431 12.33 1.59 -1.02
C LEU A 431 13.02 0.30 -1.49
N PRO A 432 14.31 0.34 -1.90
CA PRO A 432 14.94 -0.79 -2.57
C PRO A 432 15.27 -1.97 -1.66
N ALA A 433 15.41 -1.77 -0.35
CA ALA A 433 15.83 -2.80 0.60
C ALA A 433 14.71 -3.27 1.55
N CYS A 434 13.46 -2.89 1.30
CA CYS A 434 12.37 -3.09 2.25
C CYS A 434 11.57 -4.36 1.96
N ARG A 435 11.89 -5.47 2.65
CA ARG A 435 11.06 -6.68 2.75
C ARG A 435 9.74 -6.36 3.43
N GLY A 436 9.01 -5.58 3.40
CA GLY A 436 7.77 -5.22 4.11
C GLY A 436 7.16 -3.94 3.59
N ALA A 437 7.70 -3.45 2.45
CA ALA A 437 7.19 -2.21 1.89
C ALA A 437 5.69 -2.28 1.59
N LEU A 438 5.18 -3.45 1.22
CA LEU A 438 3.77 -3.67 0.88
C LEU A 438 2.96 -4.39 1.98
N GLY A 439 3.61 -4.83 3.06
CA GLY A 439 2.94 -5.51 4.16
C GLY A 439 2.68 -6.99 3.94
N GLU A 440 2.88 -7.80 4.99
CA GLU A 440 2.40 -9.20 5.00
C GLU A 440 0.89 -9.25 5.26
N ASN A 441 0.23 -10.24 4.65
CA ASN A 441 -1.24 -10.40 4.62
C ASN A 441 -1.84 -10.92 5.94
N THR A 442 -1.48 -10.34 7.07
CA THR A 442 -1.98 -10.79 8.37
C THR A 442 -3.27 -10.10 8.83
N ASN A 443 -3.81 -9.18 8.04
CA ASN A 443 -4.94 -8.37 8.46
C ASN A 443 -6.23 -8.73 7.74
N LEU A 444 -7.31 -8.90 8.48
CA LEU A 444 -8.68 -9.13 8.00
C LEU A 444 -9.19 -8.02 7.06
N THR A 445 -8.53 -6.87 7.00
CA THR A 445 -8.95 -5.72 6.17
C THR A 445 -8.46 -5.80 4.72
N GLY A 446 -7.58 -6.76 4.37
CA GLY A 446 -7.04 -6.91 3.01
C GLY A 446 -6.25 -5.74 2.46
N MET A 447 -5.90 -4.78 3.30
CA MET A 447 -5.15 -3.60 2.88
C MET A 447 -3.64 -3.82 3.07
N PRO A 448 -2.81 -3.38 2.11
CA PRO A 448 -1.35 -3.44 2.25
C PRO A 448 -0.90 -2.37 3.26
N PHE A 449 -0.84 -2.72 4.54
CA PHE A 449 -0.34 -1.81 5.57
C PHE A 449 1.18 -1.86 5.62
N GLY A 450 1.83 -1.34 4.61
CA GLY A 450 3.26 -1.23 4.57
C GLY A 450 3.71 0.22 4.40
N VAL A 451 5.01 0.40 4.40
CA VAL A 451 5.65 1.71 4.24
C VAL A 451 5.27 2.38 2.90
N ALA A 452 5.14 1.60 1.82
CA ALA A 452 4.74 2.13 0.51
C ALA A 452 3.33 2.75 0.58
N TYR A 453 2.42 2.09 1.29
CA TYR A 453 1.08 2.61 1.54
C TYR A 453 1.11 3.90 2.36
N ALA A 454 1.89 3.91 3.45
CA ALA A 454 2.04 5.10 4.29
C ALA A 454 2.60 6.30 3.51
N LEU A 455 3.57 6.09 2.62
CA LEU A 455 4.10 7.12 1.72
C LEU A 455 3.03 7.66 0.76
N LYS A 456 2.19 6.78 0.20
CA LYS A 456 1.07 7.20 -0.64
C LYS A 456 0.07 8.05 0.14
N MET A 457 -0.24 7.67 1.38
CA MET A 457 -1.10 8.44 2.28
C MET A 457 -0.49 9.78 2.67
N ALA A 458 0.81 9.83 2.93
CA ALA A 458 1.58 11.07 3.16
C ALA A 458 1.62 11.97 1.92
N GLY A 459 1.20 11.44 0.78
CA GLY A 459 1.04 12.23 -0.41
C GLY A 459 2.06 12.05 -1.51
N VAL A 460 2.92 11.07 -1.42
CA VAL A 460 3.86 10.72 -2.50
C VAL A 460 3.11 10.26 -3.76
N ASP A 461 3.49 10.74 -4.94
CA ASP A 461 2.79 10.40 -6.17
C ASP A 461 3.05 8.96 -6.62
N GLN A 462 4.31 8.49 -6.57
CA GLN A 462 4.70 7.14 -6.97
C GLN A 462 5.70 6.55 -5.97
N VAL A 463 5.61 5.26 -5.71
CA VAL A 463 6.54 4.54 -4.83
C VAL A 463 7.12 3.35 -5.56
N LEU A 464 8.44 3.36 -5.79
CA LEU A 464 9.18 2.20 -6.26
C LEU A 464 9.63 1.37 -5.05
N CYS A 465 9.18 0.14 -4.96
CA CYS A 465 9.52 -0.73 -3.83
C CYS A 465 9.81 -2.18 -4.27
N SER A 466 10.57 -2.89 -3.45
CA SER A 466 10.83 -4.31 -3.66
C SER A 466 9.74 -5.18 -3.02
N LEU A 467 9.40 -6.28 -3.69
CA LEU A 467 8.41 -7.28 -3.26
C LEU A 467 9.01 -8.33 -2.31
N TRP A 468 10.28 -8.62 -2.46
CA TRP A 468 11.05 -9.56 -1.65
C TRP A 468 12.49 -9.08 -1.46
N SER A 469 13.22 -9.75 -0.57
CA SER A 469 14.62 -9.45 -0.32
C SER A 469 15.46 -9.90 -1.51
N VAL A 470 15.96 -8.97 -2.28
CA VAL A 470 16.93 -9.22 -3.36
C VAL A 470 18.34 -9.14 -2.79
N ASP A 471 19.28 -9.85 -3.40
CA ASP A 471 20.69 -9.69 -3.11
C ASP A 471 21.10 -8.21 -3.16
N ASP A 472 21.80 -7.75 -2.11
CA ASP A 472 22.16 -6.34 -1.91
C ASP A 472 23.05 -5.80 -3.05
N ALA A 473 23.94 -6.65 -3.61
CA ALA A 473 24.77 -6.25 -4.74
C ALA A 473 23.95 -6.11 -6.03
N ALA A 474 23.00 -7.03 -6.29
CA ALA A 474 22.11 -6.96 -7.43
C ALA A 474 21.17 -5.73 -7.33
N THR A 475 20.70 -5.41 -6.14
CA THR A 475 19.90 -4.20 -5.85
C THR A 475 20.69 -2.93 -6.19
N CYS A 476 21.95 -2.86 -5.78
CA CYS A 476 22.82 -1.72 -6.11
C CYS A 476 22.99 -1.54 -7.63
N VAL A 477 23.16 -2.63 -8.39
CA VAL A 477 23.24 -2.60 -9.86
C VAL A 477 21.90 -2.13 -10.45
N TYR A 478 20.78 -2.66 -9.95
CA TYR A 478 19.44 -2.30 -10.39
C TYR A 478 19.18 -0.80 -10.19
N MET A 479 19.44 -0.27 -9.00
CA MET A 479 19.23 1.15 -8.69
C MET A 479 20.14 2.06 -9.54
N LYS A 480 21.38 1.65 -9.81
CA LYS A 480 22.30 2.37 -10.71
C LYS A 480 21.72 2.50 -12.13
N HIS A 481 21.16 1.42 -12.68
CA HIS A 481 20.49 1.46 -13.98
C HIS A 481 19.22 2.29 -13.92
N PHE A 482 18.42 2.15 -12.86
CA PHE A 482 17.19 2.91 -12.69
C PHE A 482 17.44 4.42 -12.68
N TYR A 483 18.39 4.90 -11.89
CA TYR A 483 18.74 6.32 -11.87
C TYR A 483 19.28 6.83 -13.21
N HIS A 484 20.13 6.02 -13.86
CA HIS A 484 20.62 6.34 -15.19
C HIS A 484 19.47 6.57 -16.18
N TYR A 485 18.51 5.66 -16.25
CA TYR A 485 17.37 5.82 -17.15
C TYR A 485 16.39 6.89 -16.67
N LEU A 486 16.15 7.02 -15.35
CA LEU A 486 15.27 8.05 -14.81
C LEU A 486 15.70 9.45 -15.24
N THR A 487 16.99 9.74 -15.19
CA THR A 487 17.53 11.06 -15.61
C THR A 487 17.47 11.27 -17.13
N GLN A 488 17.44 10.21 -17.92
CA GLN A 488 17.32 10.30 -19.38
C GLN A 488 15.89 10.49 -19.86
N VAL A 489 14.94 9.72 -19.29
CA VAL A 489 13.55 9.69 -19.79
C VAL A 489 12.58 10.52 -18.94
N GLY A 490 12.95 10.87 -17.72
CA GLY A 490 12.13 11.69 -16.81
C GLY A 490 10.84 11.01 -16.30
N ASN A 491 10.55 9.78 -16.71
CA ASN A 491 9.36 9.01 -16.35
C ASN A 491 9.76 7.73 -15.60
N PRO A 492 9.32 7.53 -14.33
CA PRO A 492 9.69 6.38 -13.52
C PRO A 492 9.26 5.03 -14.10
N ALA A 493 8.08 4.92 -14.69
CA ALA A 493 7.60 3.67 -15.30
C ALA A 493 8.44 3.29 -16.53
N ALA A 494 8.74 4.25 -17.40
CA ALA A 494 9.61 4.04 -18.55
C ALA A 494 11.04 3.68 -18.10
N ALA A 495 11.57 4.35 -17.08
CA ALA A 495 12.87 4.05 -16.50
C ALA A 495 12.93 2.63 -15.92
N LEU A 496 11.87 2.20 -15.24
CA LEU A 496 11.71 0.85 -14.69
C LEU A 496 11.77 -0.20 -15.81
N LYS A 497 10.98 -0.01 -16.88
CA LYS A 497 10.98 -0.90 -18.05
C LYS A 497 12.35 -1.04 -18.70
N LEU A 498 13.06 0.08 -18.87
CA LEU A 498 14.43 0.09 -19.42
C LEU A 498 15.41 -0.60 -18.47
N THR A 499 15.26 -0.43 -17.16
CA THR A 499 16.08 -1.07 -16.13
C THR A 499 15.92 -2.59 -16.18
N VAL A 500 14.69 -3.10 -16.22
CA VAL A 500 14.39 -4.54 -16.34
C VAL A 500 15.05 -5.11 -17.61
N ALA A 501 14.89 -4.43 -18.75
CA ALA A 501 15.51 -4.86 -20.00
C ALA A 501 17.04 -4.86 -19.92
N ARG A 502 17.64 -3.93 -19.20
CA ARG A 502 19.08 -3.86 -18.98
C ARG A 502 19.58 -4.96 -18.05
N MET A 503 18.92 -5.21 -16.93
CA MET A 503 19.25 -6.30 -16.01
C MET A 503 19.28 -7.65 -16.73
N LYS A 504 18.27 -7.95 -17.54
CA LYS A 504 18.23 -9.18 -18.35
C LYS A 504 19.44 -9.28 -19.32
N ARG A 505 19.83 -8.19 -19.96
CA ARG A 505 21.01 -8.15 -20.86
C ARG A 505 22.33 -8.30 -20.12
N ASP A 506 22.42 -7.82 -18.87
CA ASP A 506 23.62 -7.93 -18.04
C ASP A 506 23.74 -9.31 -17.36
N GLY A 507 22.85 -10.26 -17.69
CA GLY A 507 22.90 -11.64 -17.23
C GLY A 507 22.00 -11.96 -16.02
N TYR A 508 21.28 -10.98 -15.45
CA TYR A 508 20.28 -11.21 -14.41
C TYR A 508 18.99 -11.73 -15.03
N THR A 509 19.00 -12.97 -15.56
CA THR A 509 17.88 -13.53 -16.32
C THR A 509 16.76 -14.07 -15.43
N SER A 510 17.06 -14.48 -14.19
CA SER A 510 16.08 -14.97 -13.23
C SER A 510 15.10 -13.86 -12.82
N PRO A 511 13.79 -14.12 -12.82
CA PRO A 511 12.75 -13.21 -12.30
C PRO A 511 13.03 -12.71 -10.88
N TYR A 512 13.70 -13.50 -10.05
CA TYR A 512 14.10 -13.11 -8.70
C TYR A 512 14.83 -11.75 -8.67
N TYR A 513 15.66 -11.43 -9.67
CA TYR A 513 16.41 -10.18 -9.72
C TYR A 513 15.65 -9.02 -10.35
N TRP A 514 14.92 -9.26 -11.44
CA TRP A 514 14.36 -8.17 -12.23
C TRP A 514 12.85 -7.94 -12.00
N ALA A 515 12.13 -8.95 -11.54
CA ALA A 515 10.70 -8.81 -11.24
C ALA A 515 10.42 -8.34 -9.80
N SER A 516 11.47 -8.17 -9.00
CA SER A 516 11.37 -7.79 -7.58
C SER A 516 10.85 -6.37 -7.35
N PHE A 517 10.97 -5.48 -8.31
CA PHE A 517 10.58 -4.08 -8.14
C PHE A 517 9.26 -3.78 -8.85
N ILE A 518 8.38 -3.08 -8.15
CA ILE A 518 7.15 -2.54 -8.70
C ILE A 518 7.06 -1.04 -8.44
N LEU A 519 6.37 -0.35 -9.33
CA LEU A 519 5.98 1.05 -9.15
C LEU A 519 4.52 1.10 -8.71
N VAL A 520 4.26 1.58 -7.51
CA VAL A 520 2.91 1.78 -6.95
C VAL A 520 2.49 3.21 -7.22
N GLU A 521 1.33 3.38 -7.88
CA GLU A 521 0.79 4.66 -8.33
C GLU A 521 -0.47 5.10 -7.58
#